data_593d389ae0eb8fee44dcf59ee49f578d
#
_entry.id   593d389ae0eb8fee44dcf59ee49f578d
#
_cell.length_a   1.000
_cell.length_b   1.000
_cell.length_c   1.000
_cell.angle_alpha   90.00
_cell.angle_beta   90.00
_cell.angle_gamma   90.00
#
_symmetry.space_group_name_H-M   'P 1'
#
loop_
_entity.id
_entity.type
_entity.pdbx_description
1 polymer ?
#
loop_
_entity_poly.entity_id
_entity_poly.type
_entity_poly.pdbx_seq_one_letter_code
_entity_poly.pdbx_strand_id
1 'polypeptide(L)'
;MHFKAVLIDIDNTLFHFDESSYKALKKAFAAYGVDFTREMFREYEALNDHYWKLFERGEIERARLFYERFDVYFARIGLKADGKEFDHLYRIHLSEGYDLMPHAVELLQALQGKYKVFVVTNGDAMTQDARIEGAGLGKYFDGVFVSERVGYQKPDKAFFDAVFAAIGEEYRTCSLLVGDSLSSDMQGGRNAGVPTCFYGSRDKADERCDYVVGDLLDILPILEKT
;
A
#
# COMPACT_ATOMS: atom_id res chain seq x y z
N MET A 1 -8.53 -13.26 -21.54
CA MET A 1 -8.55 -13.78 -20.14
C MET A 1 -9.69 -13.10 -19.44
N HIS A 2 -10.64 -13.85 -18.91
CA HIS A 2 -11.83 -13.25 -18.27
C HIS A 2 -11.56 -13.04 -16.79
N PHE A 3 -11.35 -11.78 -16.37
CA PHE A 3 -11.16 -11.43 -14.97
C PHE A 3 -12.47 -11.56 -14.18
N LYS A 4 -12.38 -12.04 -12.94
CA LYS A 4 -13.50 -12.16 -12.00
C LYS A 4 -13.23 -11.40 -10.69
N ALA A 5 -11.97 -11.11 -10.39
CA ALA A 5 -11.57 -10.41 -9.18
C ALA A 5 -10.46 -9.39 -9.46
N VAL A 6 -10.39 -8.41 -8.58
CA VAL A 6 -9.32 -7.42 -8.48
C VAL A 6 -8.69 -7.54 -7.10
N LEU A 7 -7.40 -7.82 -7.04
CA LEU A 7 -6.58 -7.63 -5.86
C LEU A 7 -6.01 -6.23 -5.95
N ILE A 8 -6.29 -5.36 -4.99
CA ILE A 8 -5.90 -3.95 -5.08
C ILE A 8 -5.09 -3.53 -3.85
N ASP A 9 -3.97 -2.89 -4.08
CA ASP A 9 -3.22 -2.25 -3.03
C ASP A 9 -3.90 -0.97 -2.53
N ILE A 10 -3.48 -0.45 -1.38
CA ILE A 10 -4.08 0.73 -0.75
C ILE A 10 -3.21 1.97 -0.95
N ASP A 11 -1.96 1.93 -0.47
CA ASP A 11 -1.11 3.11 -0.32
C ASP A 11 -0.56 3.55 -1.68
N ASN A 12 -0.76 4.82 -2.04
CA ASN A 12 -0.50 5.39 -3.36
C ASN A 12 -1.24 4.70 -4.54
N THR A 13 -2.21 3.82 -4.21
CA THR A 13 -3.10 3.18 -5.20
C THR A 13 -4.55 3.66 -5.02
N LEU A 14 -5.17 3.42 -3.86
CA LEU A 14 -6.50 3.96 -3.51
C LEU A 14 -6.41 5.22 -2.64
N PHE A 15 -5.45 5.26 -1.72
CA PHE A 15 -5.19 6.42 -0.87
C PHE A 15 -3.93 7.14 -1.31
N HIS A 16 -3.95 8.46 -1.25
CA HIS A 16 -2.78 9.31 -1.47
C HIS A 16 -1.88 9.28 -0.22
N PHE A 17 -1.10 8.20 -0.11
CA PHE A 17 -0.29 7.91 1.08
C PHE A 17 0.72 9.02 1.38
N ASP A 18 1.43 9.52 0.36
CA ASP A 18 2.48 10.54 0.55
C ASP A 18 1.91 11.81 1.18
N GLU A 19 0.71 12.23 0.76
CA GLU A 19 0.06 13.41 1.33
C GLU A 19 -0.42 13.15 2.77
N SER A 20 -1.04 11.99 3.01
CA SER A 20 -1.49 11.58 4.35
C SER A 20 -0.30 11.42 5.30
N SER A 21 0.79 10.80 4.83
CA SER A 21 2.04 10.62 5.58
C SER A 21 2.69 11.96 5.93
N TYR A 22 2.78 12.88 4.97
CA TYR A 22 3.31 14.23 5.24
C TYR A 22 2.50 14.95 6.32
N LYS A 23 1.16 14.94 6.22
CA LYS A 23 0.27 15.57 7.21
C LYS A 23 0.43 14.95 8.59
N ALA A 24 0.52 13.61 8.65
CA ALA A 24 0.72 12.87 9.89
C ALA A 24 2.07 13.17 10.54
N LEU A 25 3.16 13.15 9.75
CA LEU A 25 4.50 13.52 10.22
C LEU A 25 4.55 14.95 10.72
N LYS A 26 3.94 15.90 10.00
CA LYS A 26 3.88 17.30 10.43
C LYS A 26 3.22 17.46 11.79
N LYS A 27 2.12 16.74 12.04
CA LYS A 27 1.46 16.73 13.36
C LYS A 27 2.35 16.08 14.43
N ALA A 28 2.96 14.92 14.13
CA ALA A 28 3.82 14.22 15.05
C ALA A 28 5.06 15.04 15.44
N PHE A 29 5.75 15.65 14.46
CA PHE A 29 6.92 16.51 14.72
C PHE A 29 6.56 17.78 15.48
N ALA A 30 5.38 18.35 15.28
CA ALA A 30 4.92 19.51 16.05
C ALA A 30 4.84 19.23 17.57
N ALA A 31 4.51 17.98 17.97
CA ALA A 31 4.54 17.57 19.38
C ALA A 31 5.95 17.60 19.99
N TYR A 32 7.00 17.56 19.16
CA TYR A 32 8.41 17.69 19.56
C TYR A 32 8.99 19.09 19.29
N GLY A 33 8.14 20.07 18.96
CA GLY A 33 8.55 21.45 18.69
C GLY A 33 9.30 21.64 17.36
N VAL A 34 9.18 20.71 16.43
CA VAL A 34 9.84 20.74 15.11
C VAL A 34 8.83 21.17 14.05
N ASP A 35 9.13 22.24 13.29
CA ASP A 35 8.37 22.60 12.10
C ASP A 35 8.80 21.72 10.91
N PHE A 36 8.06 20.65 10.68
CA PHE A 36 8.37 19.67 9.64
C PHE A 36 7.97 20.17 8.26
N THR A 37 8.97 20.36 7.39
CA THR A 37 8.81 20.95 6.06
C THR A 37 8.68 19.89 4.96
N ARG A 38 8.27 20.31 3.74
CA ARG A 38 8.25 19.43 2.55
C ARG A 38 9.67 18.99 2.12
N GLU A 39 10.70 19.75 2.45
CA GLU A 39 12.08 19.34 2.20
C GLU A 39 12.49 18.20 3.14
N MET A 40 12.22 18.35 4.43
CA MET A 40 12.41 17.30 5.43
C MET A 40 11.62 16.03 5.08
N PHE A 41 10.41 16.18 4.54
CA PHE A 41 9.61 15.04 4.10
C PHE A 41 10.29 14.26 2.98
N ARG A 42 10.83 14.92 1.95
CA ARG A 42 11.56 14.24 0.86
C ARG A 42 12.79 13.48 1.35
N GLU A 43 13.51 14.03 2.33
CA GLU A 43 14.66 13.35 2.94
C GLU A 43 14.22 12.12 3.74
N TYR A 44 13.14 12.26 4.51
CA TYR A 44 12.56 11.15 5.26
C TYR A 44 12.00 10.07 4.34
N GLU A 45 11.30 10.45 3.28
CA GLU A 45 10.68 9.55 2.30
C GLU A 45 11.72 8.62 1.67
N ALA A 46 12.87 9.14 1.24
CA ALA A 46 13.96 8.33 0.72
C ALA A 46 14.50 7.30 1.74
N LEU A 47 14.54 7.68 3.03
CA LEU A 47 14.92 6.77 4.11
C LEU A 47 13.84 5.73 4.38
N ASN A 48 12.58 6.15 4.42
CA ASN A 48 11.42 5.29 4.59
C ASN A 48 11.35 4.21 3.50
N ASP A 49 11.51 4.59 2.23
CA ASP A 49 11.56 3.68 1.09
C ASP A 49 12.68 2.65 1.22
N HIS A 50 13.85 3.09 1.71
CA HIS A 50 14.96 2.17 1.96
C HIS A 50 14.58 1.09 2.98
N TYR A 51 13.96 1.48 4.11
CA TYR A 51 13.54 0.54 5.15
C TYR A 51 12.41 -0.40 4.68
N TRP A 52 11.44 0.10 3.89
CA TRP A 52 10.41 -0.74 3.30
C TRP A 52 10.99 -1.79 2.35
N LYS A 53 11.97 -1.42 1.51
CA LYS A 53 12.69 -2.36 0.64
C LYS A 53 13.48 -3.42 1.42
N LEU A 54 14.09 -3.06 2.55
CA LEU A 54 14.72 -4.04 3.45
C LEU A 54 13.70 -5.04 3.99
N PHE A 55 12.53 -4.56 4.41
CA PHE A 55 11.45 -5.40 4.91
C PHE A 55 10.88 -6.32 3.82
N GLU A 56 10.62 -5.82 2.63
CA GLU A 56 10.14 -6.61 1.48
C GLU A 56 11.10 -7.74 1.09
N ARG A 57 12.41 -7.54 1.30
CA ARG A 57 13.43 -8.57 1.08
C ARG A 57 13.64 -9.50 2.28
N GLY A 58 12.92 -9.28 3.38
CA GLY A 58 13.09 -10.07 4.61
C GLY A 58 14.39 -9.79 5.37
N GLU A 59 15.08 -8.68 5.07
CA GLU A 59 16.34 -8.29 5.72
C GLU A 59 16.16 -7.66 7.10
N ILE A 60 14.96 -7.14 7.37
CA ILE A 60 14.57 -6.62 8.69
C ILE A 60 13.17 -7.07 9.08
N GLU A 61 12.94 -7.17 10.38
CA GLU A 61 11.61 -7.43 10.92
C GLU A 61 10.73 -6.17 10.91
N ARG A 62 9.41 -6.36 10.81
CA ARG A 62 8.41 -5.28 10.84
C ARG A 62 8.59 -4.32 12.03
N ALA A 63 8.86 -4.86 13.22
CA ALA A 63 9.05 -4.03 14.40
C ALA A 63 10.23 -3.06 14.23
N ARG A 64 11.36 -3.51 13.66
CA ARG A 64 12.52 -2.66 13.37
C ARG A 64 12.22 -1.62 12.30
N LEU A 65 11.52 -2.00 11.21
CA LEU A 65 11.06 -1.07 10.19
C LEU A 65 10.36 0.14 10.82
N PHE A 66 9.45 -0.10 11.76
CA PHE A 66 8.59 0.96 12.29
C PHE A 66 9.35 2.01 13.12
N TYR A 67 10.33 1.62 13.95
CA TYR A 67 11.00 2.59 14.79
C TYR A 67 12.39 3.01 14.31
N GLU A 68 13.17 2.10 13.73
CA GLU A 68 14.58 2.35 13.40
C GLU A 68 14.73 3.45 12.35
N ARG A 69 13.83 3.54 11.38
CA ARG A 69 13.80 4.64 10.39
C ARG A 69 13.69 6.02 11.07
N PHE A 70 12.94 6.11 12.17
CA PHE A 70 12.83 7.35 12.93
C PHE A 70 14.08 7.62 13.78
N ASP A 71 14.63 6.62 14.45
CA ASP A 71 15.88 6.79 15.21
C ASP A 71 17.01 7.30 14.30
N VAL A 72 17.14 6.70 13.10
CA VAL A 72 18.13 7.14 12.11
C VAL A 72 17.84 8.54 11.59
N TYR A 73 16.57 8.87 11.32
CA TYR A 73 16.21 10.21 10.86
C TYR A 73 16.45 11.26 11.95
N PHE A 74 16.12 10.97 13.21
CA PHE A 74 16.37 11.86 14.35
C PHE A 74 17.86 12.16 14.54
N ALA A 75 18.72 11.14 14.40
CA ALA A 75 20.16 11.33 14.45
C ALA A 75 20.66 12.30 13.36
N ARG A 76 20.05 12.27 12.14
CA ARG A 76 20.42 13.18 11.04
C ARG A 76 20.03 14.64 11.32
N ILE A 77 18.84 14.85 11.91
CA ILE A 77 18.34 16.22 12.20
C ILE A 77 18.69 16.72 13.60
N GLY A 78 19.42 15.92 14.41
CA GLY A 78 19.82 16.29 15.77
C GLY A 78 18.68 16.32 16.79
N LEU A 79 17.55 15.63 16.52
CA LEU A 79 16.43 15.51 17.44
C LEU A 79 16.68 14.38 18.44
N LYS A 80 16.48 14.66 19.73
CA LYS A 80 16.52 13.64 20.80
C LYS A 80 15.09 13.18 21.08
N ALA A 81 14.71 12.06 20.48
CA ALA A 81 13.39 11.44 20.66
C ALA A 81 13.52 9.91 20.53
N ASP A 82 12.53 9.17 21.02
CA ASP A 82 12.43 7.72 20.89
C ASP A 82 11.63 7.37 19.62
N GLY A 83 12.22 6.55 18.73
CA GLY A 83 11.60 6.19 17.45
C GLY A 83 10.31 5.36 17.61
N LYS A 84 10.18 4.57 18.69
CA LYS A 84 8.97 3.77 18.95
C LYS A 84 7.80 4.65 19.40
N GLU A 85 8.06 5.59 20.31
CA GLU A 85 7.05 6.55 20.77
C GLU A 85 6.59 7.42 19.61
N PHE A 86 7.55 7.88 18.80
CA PHE A 86 7.24 8.70 17.64
C PHE A 86 6.45 7.92 16.56
N ASP A 87 6.85 6.68 16.25
CA ASP A 87 6.11 5.83 15.30
C ASP A 87 4.67 5.61 15.76
N HIS A 88 4.47 5.37 17.05
CA HIS A 88 3.12 5.23 17.60
C HIS A 88 2.28 6.51 17.36
N LEU A 89 2.83 7.68 17.66
CA LEU A 89 2.17 8.97 17.44
C LEU A 89 1.91 9.22 15.94
N TYR A 90 2.90 8.93 15.11
CA TYR A 90 2.79 9.04 13.65
C TYR A 90 1.65 8.17 13.12
N ARG A 91 1.55 6.90 13.54
CA ARG A 91 0.49 5.99 13.08
C ARG A 91 -0.89 6.41 13.55
N ILE A 92 -1.02 6.99 14.75
CA ILE A 92 -2.28 7.61 15.21
C ILE A 92 -2.71 8.71 14.22
N HIS A 93 -1.80 9.62 13.88
CA HIS A 93 -2.12 10.69 12.93
C HIS A 93 -2.32 10.20 11.49
N LEU A 94 -1.60 9.14 11.08
CA LEU A 94 -1.78 8.53 9.76
C LEU A 94 -3.14 7.85 9.63
N SER A 95 -3.65 7.25 10.72
CA SER A 95 -4.97 6.61 10.73
C SER A 95 -6.13 7.60 10.51
N GLU A 96 -5.89 8.89 10.74
CA GLU A 96 -6.83 9.98 10.43
C GLU A 96 -6.74 10.48 8.98
N GLY A 97 -5.73 10.00 8.23
CA GLY A 97 -5.41 10.43 6.86
C GLY A 97 -5.98 9.47 5.81
N TYR A 98 -7.09 9.85 5.21
CA TYR A 98 -7.75 9.07 4.16
C TYR A 98 -8.02 9.91 2.90
N ASP A 99 -7.05 10.75 2.52
CA ASP A 99 -7.04 11.42 1.22
C ASP A 99 -7.03 10.34 0.12
N LEU A 100 -7.97 10.38 -0.81
CA LEU A 100 -8.11 9.39 -1.87
C LEU A 100 -7.36 9.79 -3.13
N MET A 101 -6.86 8.78 -3.86
CA MET A 101 -6.38 8.99 -5.21
C MET A 101 -7.53 9.40 -6.13
N PRO A 102 -7.26 10.17 -7.19
CA PRO A 102 -8.27 10.51 -8.18
C PRO A 102 -8.97 9.26 -8.71
N HIS A 103 -10.30 9.33 -8.83
CA HIS A 103 -11.17 8.26 -9.33
C HIS A 103 -11.19 6.95 -8.53
N ALA A 104 -10.65 6.92 -7.30
CA ALA A 104 -10.67 5.71 -6.47
C ALA A 104 -12.10 5.24 -6.14
N VAL A 105 -12.98 6.18 -5.78
CA VAL A 105 -14.39 5.85 -5.47
C VAL A 105 -15.15 5.43 -6.73
N GLU A 106 -14.94 6.13 -7.82
CA GLU A 106 -15.59 5.84 -9.11
C GLU A 106 -15.19 4.46 -9.63
N LEU A 107 -13.90 4.08 -9.52
CA LEU A 107 -13.45 2.73 -9.85
C LEU A 107 -14.18 1.69 -8.98
N LEU A 108 -14.14 1.86 -7.65
CA LEU A 108 -14.77 0.90 -6.72
C LEU A 108 -16.27 0.75 -6.96
N GLN A 109 -16.97 1.85 -7.27
CA GLN A 109 -18.38 1.83 -7.66
C GLN A 109 -18.61 1.05 -8.96
N ALA A 110 -17.75 1.24 -9.96
CA ALA A 110 -17.87 0.56 -11.25
C ALA A 110 -17.57 -0.95 -11.16
N LEU A 111 -16.73 -1.37 -10.19
CA LEU A 111 -16.41 -2.78 -9.91
C LEU A 111 -17.52 -3.48 -9.13
N GLN A 112 -18.28 -2.75 -8.31
CA GLN A 112 -19.25 -3.32 -7.39
C GLN A 112 -20.32 -4.14 -8.11
N GLY A 113 -20.53 -5.39 -7.67
CA GLY A 113 -21.50 -6.32 -8.24
C GLY A 113 -21.08 -6.97 -9.58
N LYS A 114 -19.95 -6.55 -10.17
CA LYS A 114 -19.40 -7.14 -11.39
C LYS A 114 -18.14 -7.99 -11.10
N TYR A 115 -17.30 -7.52 -10.21
CA TYR A 115 -16.04 -8.15 -9.84
C TYR A 115 -15.95 -8.29 -8.33
N LYS A 116 -15.26 -9.31 -7.85
CA LYS A 116 -14.82 -9.38 -6.45
C LYS A 116 -13.65 -8.44 -6.24
N VAL A 117 -13.65 -7.68 -5.15
CA VAL A 117 -12.60 -6.71 -4.84
C VAL A 117 -11.98 -7.06 -3.49
N PHE A 118 -10.68 -7.38 -3.50
CA PHE A 118 -9.91 -7.72 -2.31
C PHE A 118 -8.75 -6.75 -2.13
N VAL A 119 -8.64 -6.19 -0.95
CA VAL A 119 -7.48 -5.38 -0.58
C VAL A 119 -6.32 -6.30 -0.22
N VAL A 120 -5.10 -5.96 -0.70
CA VAL A 120 -3.84 -6.65 -0.40
C VAL A 120 -2.76 -5.63 -0.07
N THR A 121 -2.40 -5.48 1.21
CA THR A 121 -1.51 -4.41 1.67
C THR A 121 -0.42 -4.87 2.62
N ASN A 122 0.77 -4.24 2.54
CA ASN A 122 1.87 -4.40 3.50
C ASN A 122 1.79 -3.44 4.69
N GLY A 123 0.82 -2.53 4.70
CA GLY A 123 0.66 -1.53 5.75
C GLY A 123 0.40 -2.10 7.15
N ASP A 124 0.30 -1.21 8.13
CA ASP A 124 -0.07 -1.54 9.51
C ASP A 124 -1.59 -1.80 9.62
N ALA A 125 -1.96 -2.90 10.27
CA ALA A 125 -3.36 -3.36 10.31
C ALA A 125 -4.31 -2.34 10.95
N MET A 126 -3.92 -1.75 12.08
CA MET A 126 -4.73 -0.74 12.77
C MET A 126 -4.92 0.52 11.91
N THR A 127 -3.85 0.98 11.29
CA THR A 127 -3.86 2.17 10.43
C THR A 127 -4.74 1.94 9.19
N GLN A 128 -4.60 0.78 8.53
CA GLN A 128 -5.39 0.48 7.32
C GLN A 128 -6.88 0.32 7.62
N ASP A 129 -7.24 -0.36 8.72
CA ASP A 129 -8.64 -0.49 9.13
C ASP A 129 -9.27 0.89 9.39
N ALA A 130 -8.59 1.74 10.17
CA ALA A 130 -9.10 3.07 10.49
C ALA A 130 -9.27 3.95 9.24
N ARG A 131 -8.33 3.87 8.29
CA ARG A 131 -8.40 4.64 7.04
C ARG A 131 -9.53 4.13 6.13
N ILE A 132 -9.68 2.81 5.97
CA ILE A 132 -10.78 2.20 5.20
C ILE A 132 -12.13 2.59 5.80
N GLU A 133 -12.28 2.52 7.12
CA GLU A 133 -13.49 2.89 7.83
C GLU A 133 -13.78 4.40 7.69
N GLY A 134 -12.78 5.24 7.97
CA GLY A 134 -12.90 6.70 7.89
C GLY A 134 -13.26 7.21 6.50
N ALA A 135 -12.76 6.56 5.45
CA ALA A 135 -13.13 6.85 4.06
C ALA A 135 -14.47 6.24 3.62
N GLY A 136 -15.08 5.38 4.44
CA GLY A 136 -16.32 4.67 4.10
C GLY A 136 -16.18 3.68 2.94
N LEU A 137 -14.95 3.15 2.71
CA LEU A 137 -14.66 2.26 1.58
C LEU A 137 -14.93 0.78 1.87
N GLY A 138 -15.08 0.37 3.13
CA GLY A 138 -15.26 -1.03 3.52
C GLY A 138 -16.41 -1.75 2.80
N LYS A 139 -17.45 -1.02 2.40
CA LYS A 139 -18.61 -1.55 1.66
C LYS A 139 -18.31 -2.02 0.23
N TYR A 140 -17.16 -1.67 -0.32
CA TYR A 140 -16.74 -2.04 -1.67
C TYR A 140 -15.86 -3.30 -1.69
N PHE A 141 -15.34 -3.73 -0.54
CA PHE A 141 -14.39 -4.82 -0.47
C PHE A 141 -15.06 -6.13 -0.02
N ASP A 142 -14.78 -7.21 -0.75
CA ASP A 142 -15.16 -8.57 -0.37
C ASP A 142 -14.21 -9.16 0.70
N GLY A 143 -13.02 -8.58 0.87
CA GLY A 143 -12.06 -8.92 1.93
C GLY A 143 -10.87 -7.98 1.96
N VAL A 144 -10.21 -7.92 3.13
CA VAL A 144 -9.02 -7.08 3.37
C VAL A 144 -7.91 -7.96 3.94
N PHE A 145 -6.82 -8.09 3.18
CA PHE A 145 -5.66 -8.90 3.53
C PHE A 145 -4.47 -7.98 3.85
N VAL A 146 -4.22 -7.82 5.13
CA VAL A 146 -3.07 -7.07 5.65
C VAL A 146 -1.97 -8.05 6.00
N SER A 147 -0.76 -7.83 5.51
CA SER A 147 0.38 -8.72 5.68
C SER A 147 0.68 -9.09 7.14
N GLU A 148 0.41 -8.17 8.07
CA GLU A 148 0.54 -8.40 9.52
C GLU A 148 -0.39 -9.51 10.03
N ARG A 149 -1.63 -9.60 9.51
CA ARG A 149 -2.61 -10.64 9.86
C ARG A 149 -2.40 -11.93 9.08
N VAL A 150 -1.94 -11.80 7.84
CA VAL A 150 -1.64 -12.96 6.97
C VAL A 150 -0.40 -13.72 7.44
N GLY A 151 0.56 -13.02 8.07
CA GLY A 151 1.83 -13.60 8.53
C GLY A 151 2.93 -13.61 7.46
N TYR A 152 2.64 -13.15 6.26
CA TYR A 152 3.57 -12.98 5.14
C TYR A 152 3.35 -11.62 4.50
N GLN A 153 4.36 -11.07 3.82
CA GLN A 153 4.27 -9.78 3.13
C GLN A 153 4.47 -9.91 1.62
N LYS A 154 3.92 -8.99 0.84
CA LYS A 154 4.29 -8.83 -0.57
C LYS A 154 5.78 -8.44 -0.65
N PRO A 155 6.59 -8.97 -1.58
CA PRO A 155 6.22 -9.79 -2.73
C PRO A 155 6.29 -11.31 -2.49
N ASP A 156 6.32 -11.79 -1.25
CA ASP A 156 6.40 -13.22 -0.96
C ASP A 156 5.20 -13.96 -1.58
N LYS A 157 5.47 -15.03 -2.31
CA LYS A 157 4.44 -15.92 -2.85
C LYS A 157 3.51 -16.45 -1.76
N ALA A 158 4.04 -16.72 -0.56
CA ALA A 158 3.27 -17.24 0.57
C ALA A 158 2.14 -16.27 1.00
N PHE A 159 2.32 -14.95 0.85
CA PHE A 159 1.25 -13.98 1.08
C PHE A 159 0.07 -14.24 0.14
N PHE A 160 0.32 -14.37 -1.16
CA PHE A 160 -0.72 -14.62 -2.16
C PHE A 160 -1.31 -16.03 -2.03
N ASP A 161 -0.50 -17.03 -1.68
CA ASP A 161 -1.01 -18.38 -1.41
C ASP A 161 -2.03 -18.37 -0.26
N ALA A 162 -1.76 -17.62 0.81
CA ALA A 162 -2.69 -17.46 1.92
C ALA A 162 -3.96 -16.68 1.50
N VAL A 163 -3.82 -15.63 0.67
CA VAL A 163 -4.97 -14.89 0.12
C VAL A 163 -5.86 -15.84 -0.70
N PHE A 164 -5.29 -16.59 -1.66
CA PHE A 164 -6.08 -17.49 -2.51
C PHE A 164 -6.62 -18.70 -1.77
N ALA A 165 -5.94 -19.19 -0.73
CA ALA A 165 -6.51 -20.19 0.16
C ALA A 165 -7.78 -19.71 0.88
N ALA A 166 -7.86 -18.41 1.20
CA ALA A 166 -9.02 -17.80 1.86
C ALA A 166 -10.16 -17.47 0.91
N ILE A 167 -9.86 -17.00 -0.32
CA ILE A 167 -10.89 -16.53 -1.27
C ILE A 167 -11.29 -17.57 -2.32
N GLY A 168 -10.47 -18.61 -2.53
CA GLY A 168 -10.61 -19.66 -3.54
C GLY A 168 -9.48 -19.65 -4.57
N GLU A 169 -8.85 -20.80 -4.79
CA GLU A 169 -7.73 -20.96 -5.74
C GLU A 169 -8.15 -20.69 -7.21
N GLU A 170 -9.43 -20.82 -7.52
CA GLU A 170 -9.97 -20.51 -8.84
C GLU A 170 -9.80 -19.02 -9.21
N TYR A 171 -9.65 -18.14 -8.22
CA TYR A 171 -9.41 -16.72 -8.46
C TYR A 171 -7.98 -16.40 -8.90
N ARG A 172 -6.99 -17.27 -8.67
CA ARG A 172 -5.57 -16.99 -8.95
C ARG A 172 -5.32 -16.61 -10.41
N THR A 173 -5.92 -17.34 -11.34
CA THR A 173 -5.73 -17.11 -12.79
C THR A 173 -6.73 -16.13 -13.40
N CYS A 174 -7.75 -15.71 -12.66
CA CYS A 174 -8.75 -14.76 -13.11
C CYS A 174 -8.85 -13.51 -12.23
N SER A 175 -7.80 -13.21 -11.46
CA SER A 175 -7.61 -11.94 -10.76
C SER A 175 -6.64 -11.03 -11.49
N LEU A 176 -6.84 -9.72 -11.35
CA LEU A 176 -5.87 -8.68 -11.72
C LEU A 176 -5.33 -8.07 -10.43
N LEU A 177 -4.00 -8.07 -10.24
CA LEU A 177 -3.34 -7.38 -9.14
C LEU A 177 -3.01 -5.95 -9.58
N VAL A 178 -3.56 -4.98 -8.88
CA VAL A 178 -3.38 -3.55 -9.13
C VAL A 178 -2.59 -2.93 -7.98
N GLY A 179 -1.52 -2.20 -8.27
CA GLY A 179 -0.72 -1.50 -7.27
C GLY A 179 0.32 -0.57 -7.89
N ASP A 180 0.94 0.27 -7.07
CA ASP A 180 1.93 1.27 -7.47
C ASP A 180 3.39 0.83 -7.28
N SER A 181 3.61 -0.30 -6.58
CA SER A 181 4.95 -0.78 -6.24
C SER A 181 5.45 -1.87 -7.19
N LEU A 182 6.58 -1.59 -7.86
CA LEU A 182 7.27 -2.60 -8.67
C LEU A 182 7.87 -3.72 -7.82
N SER A 183 8.33 -3.42 -6.60
CA SER A 183 9.01 -4.39 -5.73
C SER A 183 8.05 -5.26 -4.93
N SER A 184 6.90 -4.76 -4.52
CA SER A 184 5.93 -5.52 -3.75
C SER A 184 4.78 -6.07 -4.59
N ASP A 185 4.07 -5.20 -5.35
CA ASP A 185 2.89 -5.63 -6.10
C ASP A 185 3.25 -6.35 -7.39
N MET A 186 4.01 -5.70 -8.27
CA MET A 186 4.32 -6.29 -9.57
C MET A 186 5.19 -7.53 -9.42
N GLN A 187 6.22 -7.46 -8.57
CA GLN A 187 7.04 -8.64 -8.27
C GLN A 187 6.22 -9.73 -7.58
N GLY A 188 5.32 -9.34 -6.66
CA GLY A 188 4.44 -10.28 -5.96
C GLY A 188 3.49 -11.02 -6.91
N GLY A 189 2.88 -10.31 -7.85
CA GLY A 189 2.06 -10.90 -8.90
C GLY A 189 2.83 -11.90 -9.75
N ARG A 190 4.05 -11.55 -10.17
CA ARG A 190 4.95 -12.48 -10.89
C ARG A 190 5.26 -13.74 -10.08
N ASN A 191 5.60 -13.57 -8.80
CA ASN A 191 5.91 -14.70 -7.91
C ASN A 191 4.71 -15.63 -7.70
N ALA A 192 3.49 -15.07 -7.71
CA ALA A 192 2.25 -15.80 -7.48
C ALA A 192 1.55 -16.29 -8.77
N GLY A 193 2.03 -15.88 -9.95
CA GLY A 193 1.39 -16.20 -11.24
C GLY A 193 0.05 -15.45 -11.44
N VAL A 194 -0.05 -14.24 -10.90
CA VAL A 194 -1.23 -13.35 -11.02
C VAL A 194 -0.92 -12.24 -12.01
N PRO A 195 -1.78 -11.97 -13.00
CA PRO A 195 -1.66 -10.82 -13.89
C PRO A 195 -1.57 -9.50 -13.13
N THR A 196 -0.67 -8.60 -13.58
CA THR A 196 -0.30 -7.38 -12.88
C THR A 196 -0.71 -6.12 -13.66
N CYS A 197 -1.17 -5.11 -12.95
CA CYS A 197 -1.48 -3.78 -13.46
C CYS A 197 -0.77 -2.73 -12.61
N PHE A 198 0.28 -2.15 -13.15
CA PHE A 198 1.01 -1.07 -12.49
C PHE A 198 0.23 0.24 -12.60
N TYR A 199 -0.11 0.82 -11.44
CA TYR A 199 -0.68 2.16 -11.35
C TYR A 199 0.45 3.17 -11.23
N GLY A 200 0.77 3.84 -12.32
CA GLY A 200 1.88 4.79 -12.37
C GLY A 200 2.25 5.19 -13.79
N SER A 201 3.37 5.89 -13.91
CA SER A 201 3.88 6.35 -15.18
C SER A 201 4.56 5.23 -15.97
N ARG A 202 4.34 5.19 -17.29
CA ARG A 202 4.90 4.17 -18.20
C ARG A 202 6.42 4.11 -18.23
N ASP A 203 7.08 5.23 -18.00
CA ASP A 203 8.54 5.32 -17.96
C ASP A 203 9.16 4.66 -16.71
N LYS A 204 8.36 4.43 -15.66
CA LYS A 204 8.77 3.69 -14.47
C LYS A 204 8.47 2.20 -14.55
N ALA A 205 7.60 1.76 -15.48
CA ALA A 205 7.20 0.37 -15.62
C ALA A 205 8.33 -0.49 -16.21
N ASP A 206 8.33 -1.78 -15.90
CA ASP A 206 9.27 -2.78 -16.43
C ASP A 206 8.55 -4.08 -16.84
N GLU A 207 9.31 -5.12 -17.15
CA GLU A 207 8.78 -6.44 -17.61
C GLU A 207 7.90 -7.16 -16.58
N ARG A 208 7.83 -6.70 -15.35
CA ARG A 208 6.95 -7.24 -14.31
C ARG A 208 5.50 -6.80 -14.49
N CYS A 209 5.24 -5.77 -15.30
CA CYS A 209 3.92 -5.18 -15.51
C CYS A 209 3.28 -5.78 -16.77
N ASP A 210 2.15 -6.49 -16.63
CA ASP A 210 1.36 -6.92 -17.79
C ASP A 210 0.54 -5.75 -18.36
N TYR A 211 0.08 -4.85 -17.49
CA TYR A 211 -0.62 -3.63 -17.82
C TYR A 211 -0.03 -2.44 -17.06
N VAL A 212 -0.19 -1.24 -17.63
CA VAL A 212 0.24 0.03 -17.02
C VAL A 212 -0.85 1.06 -17.24
N VAL A 213 -1.31 1.68 -16.15
CA VAL A 213 -2.35 2.70 -16.17
C VAL A 213 -1.89 3.94 -15.40
N GLY A 214 -2.21 5.13 -15.91
CA GLY A 214 -1.97 6.40 -15.22
C GLY A 214 -3.21 6.93 -14.49
N ASP A 215 -4.36 6.35 -14.78
CA ASP A 215 -5.64 6.67 -14.15
C ASP A 215 -6.33 5.38 -13.71
N LEU A 216 -6.97 5.38 -12.54
CA LEU A 216 -7.65 4.20 -12.01
C LEU A 216 -8.82 3.73 -12.89
N LEU A 217 -9.49 4.63 -13.61
CA LEU A 217 -10.57 4.25 -14.53
C LEU A 217 -10.07 3.50 -15.77
N ASP A 218 -8.79 3.62 -16.13
CA ASP A 218 -8.19 2.86 -17.23
C ASP A 218 -8.08 1.35 -16.93
N ILE A 219 -8.34 0.94 -15.69
CA ILE A 219 -8.43 -0.46 -15.27
C ILE A 219 -9.69 -1.12 -15.88
N LEU A 220 -10.81 -0.39 -15.99
CA LEU A 220 -12.09 -0.92 -16.45
C LEU A 220 -12.01 -1.56 -17.85
N PRO A 221 -11.46 -0.92 -18.90
CA PRO A 221 -11.33 -1.56 -20.20
C PRO A 221 -10.35 -2.76 -20.21
N ILE A 222 -9.42 -2.87 -19.23
CA ILE A 222 -8.55 -4.04 -19.10
C ILE A 222 -9.38 -5.24 -18.61
N LEU A 223 -10.24 -5.03 -17.63
CA LEU A 223 -11.10 -6.06 -17.05
C LEU A 223 -12.16 -6.56 -18.03
N GLU A 224 -12.61 -5.71 -18.94
CA GLU A 224 -13.65 -6.01 -19.96
C GLU A 224 -13.09 -6.71 -21.20
N LYS A 225 -11.78 -6.73 -21.42
CA LYS A 225 -11.15 -7.47 -22.52
C LYS A 225 -11.31 -8.97 -22.30
N THR A 226 -12.19 -9.58 -23.09
CA THR A 226 -12.44 -11.03 -23.14
C THR A 226 -11.31 -11.80 -23.81
#